data_452c7a7ad16674d6a290229439c65a1b
#
_entry.id   452c7a7ad16674d6a290229439c65a1b
#
_cell.length_a   1.000
_cell.length_b   1.000
_cell.length_c   1.000
_cell.angle_alpha   90.00
_cell.angle_beta   90.00
_cell.angle_gamma   90.00
#
_symmetry.space_group_name_H-M   'P 1'
#
loop_
_entity.id
_entity.type
_entity.pdbx_description
1 polymer ?
#
loop_
_entity_poly.entity_id
_entity_poly.type
_entity_poly.pdbx_seq_one_letter_code
_entity_poly.pdbx_strand_id
1 'polypeptide(L)'
;MKILQLHNSYIYKGGEDVVVELEKNLLTENGHSVFQLKRENKREIKNFVDKFSVAKNLSYSNYSKELVDKEIKKIRPNVVHVHNFFPLWTTSIFDACIDNNIPIVLTLHNYRTICANGLFFRENKVCEKCLN
;
A
#
# COMPACT_ATOMS: atom_id res chain seq x y z
N MET A 1 -1.77 -20.91 -4.50
CA MET A 1 -1.81 -20.13 -3.23
C MET A 1 -2.89 -19.06 -3.33
N LYS A 2 -3.44 -18.60 -2.18
CA LYS A 2 -4.27 -17.39 -2.10
C LYS A 2 -3.38 -16.21 -1.72
N ILE A 3 -3.41 -15.15 -2.51
CA ILE A 3 -2.60 -13.95 -2.32
C ILE A 3 -3.56 -12.75 -2.15
N LEU A 4 -3.38 -11.97 -1.09
CA LEU A 4 -4.09 -10.70 -0.92
C LEU A 4 -3.14 -9.56 -1.26
N GLN A 5 -3.39 -8.88 -2.38
CA GLN A 5 -2.64 -7.68 -2.77
C GLN A 5 -3.29 -6.43 -2.17
N LEU A 6 -2.50 -5.61 -1.48
CA LEU A 6 -2.89 -4.29 -0.99
C LEU A 6 -2.20 -3.22 -1.83
N HIS A 7 -2.98 -2.25 -2.31
CA HIS A 7 -2.46 -1.15 -3.12
C HIS A 7 -3.21 0.15 -2.86
N ASN A 8 -2.45 1.24 -2.78
CA ASN A 8 -2.97 2.60 -2.73
C ASN A 8 -2.66 3.32 -4.03
N SER A 9 -3.67 3.55 -4.85
CA SER A 9 -3.52 4.32 -6.10
C SER A 9 -3.53 5.82 -5.82
N TYR A 10 -2.60 6.53 -6.43
CA TYR A 10 -2.56 7.99 -6.38
C TYR A 10 -3.62 8.63 -7.31
N ILE A 11 -3.76 9.95 -7.22
CA ILE A 11 -4.71 10.72 -8.07
C ILE A 11 -4.40 10.52 -9.56
N TYR A 12 -3.13 10.50 -9.90
CA TYR A 12 -2.63 10.16 -11.24
C TYR A 12 -2.04 8.76 -11.19
N LYS A 13 -2.53 7.89 -12.05
CA LYS A 13 -2.01 6.53 -12.16
C LYS A 13 -0.54 6.57 -12.59
N GLY A 14 0.28 5.82 -11.89
CA GLY A 14 1.70 5.69 -12.14
C GLY A 14 2.10 4.31 -12.62
N GLY A 15 3.40 4.09 -12.79
CA GLY A 15 3.96 2.79 -13.17
C GLY A 15 3.62 1.69 -12.16
N GLU A 16 3.50 2.03 -10.88
CA GLU A 16 3.10 1.09 -9.83
C GLU A 16 1.71 0.50 -10.01
N ASP A 17 0.74 1.27 -10.52
CA ASP A 17 -0.60 0.74 -10.84
C ASP A 17 -0.54 -0.31 -11.94
N VAL A 18 0.30 -0.08 -12.95
CA VAL A 18 0.53 -1.03 -14.05
C VAL A 18 1.20 -2.30 -13.55
N VAL A 19 2.23 -2.17 -12.72
CA VAL A 19 2.94 -3.32 -12.13
C VAL A 19 2.00 -4.20 -11.31
N VAL A 20 1.13 -3.61 -10.48
CA VAL A 20 0.15 -4.33 -9.66
C VAL A 20 -0.81 -5.16 -10.53
N GLU A 21 -1.28 -4.61 -11.64
CA GLU A 21 -2.17 -5.35 -12.55
C GLU A 21 -1.44 -6.46 -13.33
N LEU A 22 -0.24 -6.17 -13.85
CA LEU A 22 0.56 -7.17 -14.56
C LEU A 22 0.93 -8.33 -13.65
N GLU A 23 1.34 -8.05 -12.42
CA GLU A 23 1.68 -9.08 -11.44
C GLU A 23 0.46 -9.93 -11.06
N LYS A 24 -0.72 -9.30 -10.84
CA LYS A 24 -1.95 -10.04 -10.62
C LYS A 24 -2.25 -11.02 -11.76
N ASN A 25 -2.14 -10.55 -13.01
CA ASN A 25 -2.39 -11.38 -14.17
C ASN A 25 -1.39 -12.55 -14.23
N LEU A 26 -0.10 -12.24 -14.09
CA LEU A 26 0.97 -13.25 -14.08
C LEU A 26 0.76 -14.32 -13.00
N LEU A 27 0.45 -13.92 -11.78
CA LEU A 27 0.19 -14.85 -10.67
C LEU A 27 -1.06 -15.68 -10.93
N THR A 28 -2.12 -15.08 -11.51
CA THR A 28 -3.36 -15.81 -11.83
C THR A 28 -3.15 -16.82 -12.95
N GLU A 29 -2.42 -16.45 -14.00
CA GLU A 29 -2.03 -17.35 -15.09
C GLU A 29 -1.18 -18.53 -14.62
N ASN A 30 -0.42 -18.34 -13.53
CA ASN A 30 0.37 -19.39 -12.87
C ASN A 30 -0.40 -20.16 -11.77
N GLY A 31 -1.73 -20.11 -11.77
CA GLY A 31 -2.59 -20.92 -10.91
C GLY A 31 -2.74 -20.43 -9.48
N HIS A 32 -2.42 -19.16 -9.20
CA HIS A 32 -2.68 -18.52 -7.91
C HIS A 32 -4.03 -17.80 -7.87
N SER A 33 -4.68 -17.76 -6.71
CA SER A 33 -5.89 -16.97 -6.50
C SER A 33 -5.50 -15.61 -5.93
N VAL A 34 -5.60 -14.55 -6.73
CA VAL A 34 -5.21 -13.20 -6.32
C VAL A 34 -6.45 -12.36 -6.01
N PHE A 35 -6.51 -11.86 -4.79
CA PHE A 35 -7.52 -10.92 -4.29
C PHE A 35 -6.90 -9.55 -4.14
N GLN A 36 -7.54 -8.51 -4.63
CA GLN A 36 -7.03 -7.15 -4.54
C GLN A 36 -7.91 -6.29 -3.63
N LEU A 37 -7.27 -5.61 -2.69
CA LEU A 37 -7.87 -4.59 -1.87
C LEU A 37 -7.18 -3.25 -2.18
N LYS A 38 -7.89 -2.39 -2.91
CA LYS A 38 -7.38 -1.11 -3.40
C LYS A 38 -8.08 0.06 -2.73
N ARG A 39 -7.31 1.09 -2.43
CA ARG A 39 -7.83 2.41 -2.04
C ARG A 39 -7.33 3.46 -3.03
N GLU A 40 -8.15 4.45 -3.31
CA GLU A 40 -7.85 5.48 -4.32
C GLU A 40 -7.91 6.87 -3.69
N ASN A 41 -6.80 7.60 -3.72
CA ASN A 41 -6.73 8.98 -3.20
C ASN A 41 -7.77 9.90 -3.87
N LYS A 42 -8.01 9.71 -5.18
CA LYS A 42 -8.99 10.52 -5.93
C LYS A 42 -10.41 10.36 -5.42
N ARG A 43 -10.76 9.18 -4.92
CA ARG A 43 -12.10 8.87 -4.42
C ARG A 43 -12.28 9.25 -2.95
N GLU A 44 -11.24 9.06 -2.15
CA GLU A 44 -11.31 9.15 -0.70
C GLU A 44 -10.82 10.49 -0.13
N ILE A 45 -10.04 11.27 -0.91
CA ILE A 45 -9.53 12.58 -0.48
C ILE A 45 -10.09 13.66 -1.40
N LYS A 46 -11.32 14.12 -1.14
CA LYS A 46 -12.03 15.06 -2.01
C LYS A 46 -11.97 16.49 -1.51
N ASN A 47 -11.99 16.68 -0.20
CA ASN A 47 -12.11 17.99 0.42
C ASN A 47 -11.06 18.22 1.53
N PHE A 48 -11.09 19.38 2.16
CA PHE A 48 -10.14 19.74 3.20
C PHE A 48 -10.29 18.89 4.47
N VAL A 49 -11.52 18.48 4.79
CA VAL A 49 -11.80 17.62 5.96
C VAL A 49 -11.18 16.25 5.78
N ASP A 50 -11.29 15.67 4.57
CA ASP A 50 -10.66 14.39 4.25
C ASP A 50 -9.13 14.47 4.37
N LYS A 51 -8.52 15.56 3.87
CA LYS A 51 -7.07 15.81 4.00
C LYS A 51 -6.64 15.87 5.45
N PHE A 52 -7.40 16.57 6.29
CA PHE A 52 -7.12 16.67 7.73
C PHE A 52 -7.26 15.32 8.43
N SER A 53 -8.29 14.55 8.11
CA SER A 53 -8.49 13.19 8.64
C SER A 53 -7.36 12.25 8.25
N VAL A 54 -6.92 12.28 6.98
CA VAL A 54 -5.77 11.50 6.51
C VAL A 54 -4.49 11.94 7.23
N ALA A 55 -4.25 13.25 7.37
CA ALA A 55 -3.08 13.78 8.06
C ALA A 55 -3.02 13.35 9.53
N LYS A 56 -4.15 13.35 10.24
CA LYS A 56 -4.26 12.90 11.63
C LYS A 56 -3.93 11.40 11.79
N ASN A 57 -4.29 10.59 10.80
CA ASN A 57 -4.12 9.13 10.83
C ASN A 57 -2.92 8.66 10.02
N LEU A 58 -2.01 9.55 9.62
CA LEU A 58 -0.96 9.30 8.64
C LEU A 58 0.03 8.20 9.07
N SER A 59 0.35 8.15 10.37
CA SER A 59 1.24 7.14 10.92
C SER A 59 0.53 5.83 11.25
N TYR A 60 -0.72 5.91 11.71
CA TYR A 60 -1.48 4.73 12.16
C TYR A 60 -2.99 4.96 12.00
N SER A 61 -3.68 3.98 11.40
CA SER A 61 -5.12 4.02 11.19
C SER A 61 -5.78 2.72 11.66
N ASN A 62 -6.55 2.79 12.76
CA ASN A 62 -7.33 1.65 13.23
C ASN A 62 -8.30 1.16 12.15
N TYR A 63 -8.93 2.07 11.43
CA TYR A 63 -9.82 1.73 10.32
C TYR A 63 -9.11 0.86 9.26
N SER A 64 -7.88 1.21 8.87
CA SER A 64 -7.11 0.43 7.89
C SER A 64 -6.74 -0.95 8.45
N LYS A 65 -6.37 -1.02 9.74
CA LYS A 65 -6.10 -2.30 10.42
C LYS A 65 -7.32 -3.21 10.42
N GLU A 66 -8.46 -2.71 10.87
CA GLU A 66 -9.73 -3.45 10.94
C GLU A 66 -10.19 -3.94 9.56
N LEU A 67 -10.07 -3.09 8.53
CA LEU A 67 -10.44 -3.46 7.17
C LEU A 67 -9.59 -4.61 6.63
N VAL A 68 -8.27 -4.55 6.82
CA VAL A 68 -7.36 -5.61 6.39
C VAL A 68 -7.56 -6.87 7.22
N ASP A 69 -7.72 -6.76 8.53
CA ASP A 69 -8.02 -7.89 9.43
C ASP A 69 -9.30 -8.64 8.98
N LYS A 70 -10.37 -7.90 8.67
CA LYS A 70 -11.61 -8.46 8.16
C LYS A 70 -11.41 -9.23 6.85
N GLU A 71 -10.68 -8.67 5.89
CA GLU A 71 -10.43 -9.34 4.62
C GLU A 71 -9.49 -10.54 4.77
N ILE A 72 -8.50 -10.48 5.65
CA ILE A 72 -7.65 -11.64 5.99
C ILE A 72 -8.51 -12.79 6.54
N LYS A 73 -9.38 -12.54 7.50
CA LYS A 73 -10.28 -13.55 8.10
C LYS A 73 -11.24 -14.17 7.09
N LYS A 74 -11.73 -13.37 6.15
CA LYS A 74 -12.64 -13.79 5.09
C LYS A 74 -11.94 -14.63 4.02
N ILE A 75 -10.80 -14.17 3.50
CA ILE A 75 -10.07 -14.77 2.37
C ILE A 75 -9.18 -15.93 2.85
N ARG A 76 -8.59 -15.79 4.03
CA ARG A 76 -7.54 -16.66 4.59
C ARG A 76 -6.39 -16.80 3.58
N PRO A 77 -5.70 -15.70 3.26
CA PRO A 77 -4.61 -15.72 2.30
C PRO A 77 -3.39 -16.46 2.86
N ASN A 78 -2.57 -17.00 1.98
CA ASN A 78 -1.27 -17.58 2.37
C ASN A 78 -0.20 -16.49 2.54
N VAL A 79 -0.38 -15.34 1.89
CA VAL A 79 0.51 -14.19 1.94
C VAL A 79 -0.26 -12.91 1.64
N VAL A 80 0.12 -11.82 2.29
CA VAL A 80 -0.31 -10.46 1.94
C VAL A 80 0.82 -9.78 1.19
N HIS A 81 0.55 -9.34 -0.04
CA HIS A 81 1.50 -8.60 -0.85
C HIS A 81 1.13 -7.11 -0.88
N VAL A 82 1.95 -6.29 -0.26
CA VAL A 82 1.75 -4.84 -0.17
C VAL A 82 2.61 -4.16 -1.23
N HIS A 83 1.99 -3.37 -2.10
CA HIS A 83 2.70 -2.54 -3.07
C HIS A 83 2.86 -1.12 -2.52
N ASN A 84 1.81 -0.34 -2.55
CA ASN A 84 1.83 1.04 -2.07
C ASN A 84 0.82 1.17 -0.93
N PHE A 85 1.27 1.48 0.27
CA PHE A 85 0.37 1.56 1.42
C PHE A 85 0.07 3.00 1.87
N PHE A 86 0.79 3.98 1.35
CA PHE A 86 0.67 5.35 1.79
C PHE A 86 -0.13 6.22 0.79
N PRO A 87 -0.97 7.18 1.23
CA PRO A 87 -1.24 7.57 2.63
C PRO A 87 -2.46 6.88 3.27
N LEU A 88 -3.28 6.13 2.53
CA LEU A 88 -4.57 5.66 3.02
C LEU A 88 -4.51 4.38 3.85
N TRP A 89 -3.56 3.49 3.58
CA TRP A 89 -3.43 2.23 4.31
C TRP A 89 -2.66 2.35 5.62
N THR A 90 -1.64 3.16 5.70
CA THR A 90 -0.72 3.34 6.84
C THR A 90 0.01 2.06 7.29
N THR A 91 0.89 2.19 8.28
CA THR A 91 1.66 1.04 8.82
C THR A 91 0.80 0.05 9.59
N SER A 92 -0.41 0.43 10.02
CA SER A 92 -1.32 -0.41 10.79
C SER A 92 -1.76 -1.70 10.07
N ILE A 93 -1.66 -1.74 8.73
CA ILE A 93 -1.95 -2.96 7.96
C ILE A 93 -0.95 -4.09 8.24
N PHE A 94 0.28 -3.76 8.59
CA PHE A 94 1.29 -4.76 8.97
C PHE A 94 0.91 -5.43 10.29
N ASP A 95 0.39 -4.69 11.26
CA ASP A 95 -0.11 -5.24 12.52
C ASP A 95 -1.29 -6.20 12.28
N ALA A 96 -2.20 -5.87 11.34
CA ALA A 96 -3.28 -6.77 10.98
C ALA A 96 -2.76 -8.12 10.44
N CYS A 97 -1.69 -8.10 9.65
CA CYS A 97 -1.05 -9.32 9.15
C CYS A 97 -0.36 -10.11 10.26
N ILE A 98 0.37 -9.42 11.14
CA ILE A 98 1.10 -10.03 12.28
C ILE A 98 0.10 -10.68 13.23
N ASP A 99 -0.97 -9.99 13.62
CA ASP A 99 -2.01 -10.50 14.52
C ASP A 99 -2.70 -11.78 13.97
N ASN A 100 -2.72 -11.94 12.66
CA ASN A 100 -3.28 -13.14 12.01
C ASN A 100 -2.21 -14.17 11.59
N ASN A 101 -0.93 -13.96 11.92
CA ASN A 101 0.20 -14.82 11.53
C ASN A 101 0.30 -15.03 10.01
N ILE A 102 0.02 -14.00 9.21
CA ILE A 102 0.13 -14.06 7.75
C ILE A 102 1.44 -13.42 7.30
N PRO A 103 2.26 -14.13 6.50
CA PRO A 103 3.49 -13.57 5.93
C PRO A 103 3.20 -12.35 5.04
N ILE A 104 4.15 -11.40 5.04
CA ILE A 104 4.05 -10.15 4.29
C ILE A 104 5.19 -10.06 3.29
N VAL A 105 4.85 -9.68 2.07
CA VAL A 105 5.80 -9.23 1.04
C VAL A 105 5.52 -7.76 0.78
N LEU A 106 6.55 -6.93 0.75
CA LEU A 106 6.45 -5.50 0.44
C LEU A 106 7.29 -5.17 -0.79
N THR A 107 6.62 -4.70 -1.85
CA THR A 107 7.32 -4.14 -3.03
C THR A 107 7.47 -2.64 -2.87
N LEU A 108 8.72 -2.18 -2.85
CA LEU A 108 9.05 -0.75 -2.76
C LEU A 108 9.08 -0.13 -4.16
N HIS A 109 8.12 0.73 -4.47
CA HIS A 109 8.02 1.44 -5.74
C HIS A 109 8.71 2.82 -5.73
N ASN A 110 9.10 3.29 -4.55
CA ASN A 110 9.75 4.58 -4.35
C ASN A 110 10.60 4.55 -3.07
N TYR A 111 11.35 5.60 -2.82
CA TYR A 111 12.26 5.70 -1.69
C TYR A 111 11.62 6.33 -0.42
N ARG A 112 10.30 6.34 -0.31
CA ARG A 112 9.58 7.04 0.77
C ARG A 112 9.90 6.54 2.17
N THR A 113 10.41 5.33 2.31
CA THR A 113 10.85 4.77 3.59
C THR A 113 12.10 5.44 4.15
N ILE A 114 12.91 6.07 3.30
CA ILE A 114 14.20 6.69 3.65
C ILE A 114 14.37 8.11 3.11
N CYS A 115 13.45 8.58 2.29
CA CYS A 115 13.49 9.92 1.69
C CYS A 115 12.12 10.59 1.78
N ALA A 116 12.02 11.75 2.40
CA ALA A 116 10.76 12.46 2.64
C ALA A 116 9.95 12.75 1.36
N ASN A 117 10.60 13.07 0.24
CA ASN A 117 9.93 13.25 -1.05
C ASN A 117 9.81 11.95 -1.87
N GLY A 118 10.44 10.86 -1.43
CA GLY A 118 10.37 9.54 -2.05
C GLY A 118 11.16 9.37 -3.35
N LEU A 119 11.90 10.38 -3.81
CA LEU A 119 12.50 10.40 -5.14
C LEU A 119 14.03 10.45 -5.13
N PHE A 120 14.68 10.81 -4.02
CA PHE A 120 16.10 11.19 -3.97
C PHE A 120 16.48 12.24 -5.03
N PHE A 121 15.50 13.08 -5.40
CA PHE A 121 15.68 14.08 -6.43
C PHE A 121 15.06 15.40 -6.01
N ARG A 122 15.81 16.51 -6.08
CA ARG A 122 15.39 17.86 -5.71
C ARG A 122 16.19 18.89 -6.51
N GLU A 123 15.53 19.96 -6.93
CA GLU A 123 16.22 21.07 -7.64
C GLU A 123 17.01 20.58 -8.86
N ASN A 124 16.41 19.66 -9.66
CA ASN A 124 16.98 19.06 -10.86
C ASN A 124 18.30 18.28 -10.65
N LYS A 125 18.55 17.76 -9.44
CA LYS A 125 19.73 16.94 -9.11
C LYS A 125 19.41 15.85 -8.09
N VAL A 126 20.29 14.87 -8.00
CA VAL A 126 20.26 13.86 -6.94
C VAL A 126 20.35 14.53 -5.57
N CYS A 127 19.52 14.11 -4.63
CA CYS A 127 19.45 14.64 -3.29
C CYS A 127 19.60 13.52 -2.25
N GLU A 128 20.63 13.58 -1.44
CA GLU A 128 20.95 12.61 -0.38
C GLU A 128 20.84 13.19 1.04
N LYS A 129 20.17 14.34 1.19
CA LYS A 129 20.08 15.07 2.48
C LYS A 129 19.42 14.28 3.62
N CYS A 130 18.70 13.21 3.31
CA CYS A 130 18.02 12.38 4.31
C CYS A 130 18.82 11.12 4.70
N LEU A 131 20.03 10.93 4.14
CA LEU A 131 20.89 9.78 4.42
C LEU A 131 21.93 10.03 5.51
N ASN A 132 22.05 11.29 5.99
CA ASN A 132 22.99 11.72 7.03
C ASN A 132 22.28 12.08 8.31
#